data_b68d1f02ae4ae72c060f35a4cd390a26
#
_entry.id   b68d1f02ae4ae72c060f35a4cd390a26
#
_cell.length_a   1.000
_cell.length_b   1.000
_cell.length_c   1.000
_cell.angle_alpha   90.00
_cell.angle_beta   90.00
_cell.angle_gamma   90.00
#
_symmetry.space_group_name_H-M   'P 1'
#
loop_
_entity.id
_entity.type
_entity.pdbx_description
1 polymer ?
#
loop_
_entity_poly.entity_id
_entity_poly.type
_entity_poly.pdbx_seq_one_letter_code
_entity_poly.pdbx_strand_id
1 'polypeptide(L)'
;GEIPDFSECPRLYYLILFNNNFTNYKSGSFKELYNIRYIDLSNNDLSSQAYTQLLDDLYENWKSVNRGGVTINLRGCGNPNKEAQDFITILRSKGWNITITSN
;
A
#
# COMPACT_ATOMS: atom_id res chain seq x y z
N GLY A 1 -14.63 3.88 6.90
CA GLY A 1 -13.83 5.07 7.15
C GLY A 1 -12.63 5.19 6.23
N GLU A 2 -11.84 6.17 6.48
CA GLU A 2 -10.66 6.46 5.66
C GLU A 2 -9.39 6.05 6.39
N ILE A 3 -8.44 5.47 5.65
CA ILE A 3 -7.10 5.23 6.19
C ILE A 3 -6.52 6.58 6.65
N PRO A 4 -5.98 6.66 7.87
CA PRO A 4 -5.43 7.93 8.36
C PRO A 4 -4.34 8.48 7.45
N ASP A 5 -4.16 9.80 7.50
CA ASP A 5 -3.15 10.48 6.69
C ASP A 5 -1.78 10.37 7.39
N PHE A 6 -0.85 9.71 6.72
CA PHE A 6 0.52 9.54 7.22
C PHE A 6 1.53 10.39 6.45
N SER A 7 1.06 11.40 5.70
CA SER A 7 1.93 12.21 4.85
C SER A 7 3.00 12.97 5.64
N GLU A 8 2.81 13.17 6.95
CA GLU A 8 3.80 13.87 7.78
C GLU A 8 4.52 12.92 8.74
N CYS A 9 4.56 11.63 8.40
CA CYS A 9 5.20 10.61 9.23
C CYS A 9 6.31 9.88 8.47
N PRO A 10 7.31 10.60 7.92
CA PRO A 10 8.30 9.96 7.02
C PRO A 10 9.20 8.94 7.72
N ARG A 11 9.18 8.90 9.05
CA ARG A 11 10.02 7.96 9.81
C ARG A 11 9.31 6.68 10.22
N LEU A 12 8.04 6.51 9.80
CA LEU A 12 7.32 5.28 10.11
C LEU A 12 8.05 4.08 9.52
N TYR A 13 8.13 3.04 10.32
CA TYR A 13 8.81 1.80 9.99
C TYR A 13 7.81 0.67 9.74
N TYR A 14 6.84 0.52 10.63
CA TYR A 14 5.77 -0.47 10.54
C TYR A 14 4.43 0.23 10.66
N LEU A 15 3.48 -0.18 9.83
CA LEU A 15 2.13 0.36 9.85
C LEU A 15 1.15 -0.79 9.85
N ILE A 16 0.50 -1.00 10.99
CA ILE A 16 -0.39 -2.15 11.20
C ILE A 16 -1.81 -1.65 11.34
N LEU A 17 -2.64 -1.88 10.33
CA LEU A 17 -4.00 -1.35 10.25
C LEU A 17 -5.03 -2.42 9.85
N PHE A 18 -4.76 -3.70 10.14
CA PHE A 18 -5.65 -4.78 9.74
C PHE A 18 -6.99 -4.72 10.51
N ASN A 19 -8.05 -5.26 9.91
CA ASN A 19 -9.37 -5.43 10.52
C ASN A 19 -10.02 -4.12 10.97
N ASN A 20 -10.01 -3.08 10.11
CA ASN A 20 -10.53 -1.78 10.50
C ASN A 20 -11.66 -1.24 9.61
N ASN A 21 -12.17 -2.03 8.69
CA ASN A 21 -13.24 -1.60 7.78
C ASN A 21 -12.93 -0.30 7.03
N PHE A 22 -11.68 -0.02 6.74
CA PHE A 22 -11.32 1.12 5.92
C PHE A 22 -11.80 0.91 4.49
N THR A 23 -12.39 1.94 3.90
CA THR A 23 -12.87 1.91 2.52
C THR A 23 -12.16 2.91 1.64
N ASN A 24 -11.69 4.01 2.22
CA ASN A 24 -11.11 5.12 1.48
C ASN A 24 -9.66 5.36 1.88
N TYR A 25 -8.95 6.01 0.97
CA TYR A 25 -7.53 6.35 1.15
C TYR A 25 -7.31 7.79 0.70
N LYS A 26 -6.60 8.56 1.51
CA LYS A 26 -6.25 9.93 1.13
C LYS A 26 -5.00 9.91 0.25
N SER A 27 -5.13 10.40 -0.97
CA SER A 27 -4.01 10.50 -1.91
C SER A 27 -2.85 11.23 -1.25
N GLY A 28 -1.65 10.67 -1.38
CA GLY A 28 -0.44 11.23 -0.79
C GLY A 28 -0.06 10.65 0.55
N SER A 29 -0.98 9.94 1.24
CA SER A 29 -0.71 9.47 2.59
C SER A 29 0.54 8.59 2.69
N PHE A 30 0.73 7.65 1.75
CA PHE A 30 1.87 6.72 1.80
C PHE A 30 3.06 7.17 0.95
N LYS A 31 2.92 8.26 0.22
CA LYS A 31 3.91 8.64 -0.79
C LYS A 31 5.28 8.93 -0.20
N GLU A 32 5.32 9.53 0.98
CA GLU A 32 6.57 9.96 1.60
C GLU A 32 6.96 9.14 2.82
N LEU A 33 6.48 7.91 2.92
CA LEU A 33 6.91 6.98 3.97
C LEU A 33 8.28 6.41 3.61
N TYR A 34 9.31 7.23 3.71
CA TYR A 34 10.64 6.91 3.20
C TYR A 34 11.35 5.79 3.95
N ASN A 35 10.92 5.50 5.18
CA ASN A 35 11.55 4.46 6.00
C ASN A 35 10.66 3.24 6.20
N ILE A 36 9.53 3.16 5.50
CA ILE A 36 8.58 2.07 5.71
C ILE A 36 9.19 0.72 5.30
N ARG A 37 8.93 -0.31 6.11
CA ARG A 37 9.33 -1.67 5.84
C ARG A 37 8.16 -2.62 5.74
N TYR A 38 7.05 -2.30 6.40
CA TYR A 38 5.93 -3.22 6.50
C TYR A 38 4.63 -2.45 6.63
N ILE A 39 3.66 -2.76 5.78
CA ILE A 39 2.29 -2.23 5.87
C ILE A 39 1.33 -3.41 5.85
N ASP A 40 0.49 -3.52 6.88
CA ASP A 40 -0.54 -4.54 6.95
C ASP A 40 -1.91 -3.86 6.93
N LEU A 41 -2.59 -3.98 5.80
CA LEU A 41 -3.95 -3.48 5.61
C LEU A 41 -4.94 -4.62 5.45
N SER A 42 -4.56 -5.84 5.84
CA SER A 42 -5.39 -7.02 5.60
C SER A 42 -6.77 -6.88 6.25
N ASN A 43 -7.76 -7.47 5.59
CA ASN A 43 -9.15 -7.49 6.06
C ASN A 43 -9.74 -6.09 6.27
N ASN A 44 -9.54 -5.23 5.27
CA ASN A 44 -10.24 -3.96 5.14
C ASN A 44 -11.09 -4.02 3.86
N ASP A 45 -12.06 -3.14 3.75
CA ASP A 45 -13.01 -3.14 2.63
C ASP A 45 -12.68 -2.02 1.64
N LEU A 46 -11.46 -2.01 1.14
CA LEU A 46 -10.96 -0.93 0.30
C LEU A 46 -11.74 -0.82 -1.01
N SER A 47 -12.17 0.39 -1.35
CA SER A 47 -12.71 0.65 -2.68
C SER A 47 -11.62 0.42 -3.72
N SER A 48 -12.04 0.15 -4.97
CA SER A 48 -11.08 -0.02 -6.06
C SER A 48 -10.19 1.20 -6.21
N GLN A 49 -10.77 2.39 -6.05
CA GLN A 49 -10.02 3.64 -6.14
C GLN A 49 -8.98 3.75 -5.03
N ALA A 50 -9.37 3.43 -3.78
CA ALA A 50 -8.45 3.47 -2.65
C ALA A 50 -7.30 2.47 -2.84
N TYR A 51 -7.62 1.26 -3.25
CA TYR A 51 -6.66 0.20 -3.50
C TYR A 51 -5.62 0.66 -4.53
N THR A 52 -6.09 1.20 -5.65
CA THR A 52 -5.22 1.65 -6.73
C THR A 52 -4.39 2.86 -6.32
N GLN A 53 -5.00 3.82 -5.63
CA GLN A 53 -4.32 5.06 -5.26
C GLN A 53 -3.19 4.82 -4.26
N LEU A 54 -3.39 3.93 -3.27
CA LEU A 54 -2.32 3.66 -2.33
C LEU A 54 -1.14 2.97 -3.00
N LEU A 55 -1.40 2.12 -3.99
CA LEU A 55 -0.32 1.47 -4.75
C LEU A 55 0.41 2.46 -5.64
N ASP A 56 -0.31 3.42 -6.23
CA ASP A 56 0.30 4.50 -7.01
C ASP A 56 1.27 5.29 -6.12
N ASP A 57 0.83 5.66 -4.91
CA ASP A 57 1.68 6.38 -3.97
C ASP A 57 2.90 5.54 -3.56
N LEU A 58 2.72 4.25 -3.36
CA LEU A 58 3.84 3.36 -3.02
C LEU A 58 4.82 3.21 -4.19
N TYR A 59 4.31 3.23 -5.42
CA TYR A 59 5.17 3.23 -6.60
C TYR A 59 5.98 4.53 -6.68
N GLU A 60 5.36 5.69 -6.41
CA GLU A 60 6.09 6.96 -6.36
C GLU A 60 7.11 6.95 -5.24
N ASN A 61 6.76 6.35 -4.09
CA ASN A 61 7.71 6.15 -2.98
C ASN A 61 8.92 5.35 -3.43
N TRP A 62 8.69 4.23 -4.12
CA TRP A 62 9.79 3.43 -4.63
C TRP A 62 10.69 4.23 -5.58
N LYS A 63 10.10 5.03 -6.46
CA LYS A 63 10.89 5.84 -7.40
C LYS A 63 11.78 6.84 -6.66
N SER A 64 11.30 7.37 -5.53
CA SER A 64 12.07 8.35 -4.76
C SER A 64 13.20 7.72 -3.95
N VAL A 65 12.95 6.55 -3.36
CA VAL A 65 13.90 5.91 -2.45
C VAL A 65 14.70 4.79 -3.13
N ASN A 66 14.09 4.11 -4.11
CA ASN A 66 14.71 3.07 -4.92
C ASN A 66 15.29 1.93 -4.06
N ARG A 67 14.43 1.33 -3.23
CA ARG A 67 14.85 0.20 -2.39
C ARG A 67 13.85 -0.95 -2.49
N GLY A 68 14.34 -2.18 -2.25
CA GLY A 68 13.49 -3.35 -2.11
C GLY A 68 13.21 -3.66 -0.64
N GLY A 69 12.67 -4.85 -0.38
CA GLY A 69 12.50 -5.37 0.97
C GLY A 69 11.30 -4.82 1.73
N VAL A 70 10.39 -4.11 1.06
CA VAL A 70 9.16 -3.63 1.69
C VAL A 70 8.09 -4.72 1.56
N THR A 71 7.37 -5.00 2.64
CA THR A 71 6.27 -5.97 2.65
C THR A 71 4.95 -5.24 2.80
N ILE A 72 4.02 -5.55 1.90
CA ILE A 72 2.67 -4.98 1.91
C ILE A 72 1.68 -6.13 1.95
N ASN A 73 0.81 -6.16 2.96
CA ASN A 73 -0.23 -7.18 3.07
C ASN A 73 -1.59 -6.57 2.76
N LEU A 74 -2.15 -6.97 1.62
CA LEU A 74 -3.47 -6.53 1.15
C LEU A 74 -4.45 -7.70 1.12
N ARG A 75 -4.17 -8.78 1.85
CA ARG A 75 -5.03 -9.96 1.88
C ARG A 75 -6.38 -9.59 2.48
N GLY A 76 -7.45 -10.00 1.82
CA GLY A 76 -8.80 -9.68 2.31
C GLY A 76 -9.27 -8.28 2.03
N CYS A 77 -8.58 -7.55 1.16
CA CYS A 77 -8.96 -6.19 0.77
C CYS A 77 -9.72 -6.14 -0.55
N GLY A 78 -10.20 -7.27 -1.04
CA GLY A 78 -10.80 -7.35 -2.37
C GLY A 78 -9.73 -7.63 -3.43
N ASN A 79 -10.14 -7.56 -4.68
CA ASN A 79 -9.24 -7.88 -5.80
C ASN A 79 -8.76 -6.60 -6.47
N PRO A 80 -7.47 -6.54 -6.86
CA PRO A 80 -6.95 -5.38 -7.57
C PRO A 80 -7.54 -5.28 -8.98
N ASN A 81 -7.84 -4.06 -9.43
CA ASN A 81 -8.18 -3.82 -10.84
C ASN A 81 -6.91 -3.89 -11.68
N LYS A 82 -7.04 -3.69 -13.00
CA LYS A 82 -5.92 -3.82 -13.93
C LYS A 82 -4.78 -2.86 -13.59
N GLU A 83 -5.10 -1.62 -13.28
CA GLU A 83 -4.09 -0.61 -12.95
C GLU A 83 -3.35 -0.99 -11.67
N ALA A 84 -4.08 -1.42 -10.65
CA ALA A 84 -3.47 -1.88 -9.41
C ALA A 84 -2.58 -3.09 -9.63
N GLN A 85 -3.01 -4.04 -10.48
CA GLN A 85 -2.20 -5.20 -10.82
C GLN A 85 -0.87 -4.80 -11.46
N ASP A 86 -0.89 -3.78 -12.31
CA ASP A 86 0.32 -3.29 -12.96
C ASP A 86 1.30 -2.72 -11.94
N PHE A 87 0.83 -1.94 -10.97
CA PHE A 87 1.68 -1.43 -9.89
C PHE A 87 2.27 -2.58 -9.07
N ILE A 88 1.45 -3.57 -8.73
CA ILE A 88 1.91 -4.74 -7.96
C ILE A 88 3.02 -5.46 -8.71
N THR A 89 2.82 -5.69 -10.00
CA THR A 89 3.83 -6.39 -10.83
C THR A 89 5.15 -5.63 -10.83
N ILE A 90 5.10 -4.31 -11.02
CA ILE A 90 6.31 -3.49 -11.04
C ILE A 90 7.01 -3.56 -9.68
N LEU A 91 6.28 -3.32 -8.59
CA LEU A 91 6.87 -3.30 -7.25
C LEU A 91 7.47 -4.66 -6.87
N ARG A 92 6.78 -5.75 -7.22
CA ARG A 92 7.33 -7.10 -6.99
C ARG A 92 8.64 -7.29 -7.73
N SER A 93 8.76 -6.75 -8.94
CA SER A 93 10.00 -6.84 -9.72
C SER A 93 11.15 -6.05 -9.08
N LYS A 94 10.83 -5.12 -8.18
CA LYS A 94 11.81 -4.31 -7.46
C LYS A 94 12.10 -4.84 -6.06
N GLY A 95 11.67 -6.06 -5.77
CA GLY A 95 11.96 -6.72 -4.50
C GLY A 95 10.96 -6.43 -3.38
N TRP A 96 9.79 -5.89 -3.69
CA TRP A 96 8.72 -5.73 -2.71
C TRP A 96 7.92 -7.01 -2.60
N ASN A 97 7.54 -7.37 -1.37
CA ASN A 97 6.70 -8.53 -1.09
C ASN A 97 5.27 -8.06 -0.90
N ILE A 98 4.43 -8.31 -1.90
CA ILE A 98 3.03 -7.87 -1.86
C ILE A 98 2.12 -9.09 -1.87
N THR A 99 1.33 -9.25 -0.81
CA THR A 99 0.35 -10.31 -0.68
C THR A 99 -1.02 -9.75 -1.00
N ILE A 100 -1.76 -10.43 -1.88
CA ILE A 100 -3.11 -10.02 -2.25
C ILE A 100 -4.08 -11.19 -2.01
N THR A 101 -5.38 -10.90 -2.14
CA THR A 101 -6.43 -11.87 -1.79
C THR A 101 -6.34 -13.16 -2.63
N SER A 102 -5.98 -13.03 -3.89
CA SER A 102 -6.05 -14.13 -4.85
C SER A 102 -4.73 -14.83 -5.13
N ASN A 103 -3.68 -14.53 -4.40
CA ASN A 103 -2.41 -15.18 -4.75
C ASN A 103 -1.84 -16.09 -3.68
#